data_6270484546e1e4605f0343e899350309
#
_entry.id   6270484546e1e4605f0343e899350309
#
_cell.length_a   1.000
_cell.length_b   1.000
_cell.length_c   1.000
_cell.angle_alpha   90.00
_cell.angle_beta   90.00
_cell.angle_gamma   90.00
#
_symmetry.space_group_name_H-M   'P 1'
#
loop_
_entity.id
_entity.type
_entity.pdbx_description
1 polymer ?
#
loop_
_entity_poly.entity_id
_entity_poly.type
_entity_poly.pdbx_seq_one_letter_code
_entity_poly.pdbx_strand_id
1 'polypeptide(L)'
;MHHEKRVVILIGILSGICISLGFIRPFDGVITLSELVLQLSGSRGELSMSCNLVELIGFMLRMMPNYIMILVFGNKLYGHFCTASIYVFSRCPNRMKWYGKEMLQLINFICIFELVFLSTTAIASVLRYQVIFSVGGFILLGCHALIFMLWNFTLVLLVNLLAINIGSSAAFTLVMVVQMTCTAALSIINILTKMQIKQD
;
A
#
# COMPACT_ATOMS: atom_id res chain seq x y z
N MET A 1 6.97 -7.54 20.30
CA MET A 1 6.44 -8.39 19.21
C MET A 1 4.91 -8.55 19.22
N HIS A 2 4.26 -8.95 20.33
CA HIS A 2 2.79 -9.05 20.36
C HIS A 2 2.07 -7.70 20.22
N HIS A 3 2.59 -6.65 20.83
CA HIS A 3 2.02 -5.30 20.76
C HIS A 3 2.09 -4.73 19.33
N GLU A 4 3.21 -4.88 18.66
CA GLU A 4 3.39 -4.41 17.26
C GLU A 4 2.40 -5.09 16.29
N LYS A 5 2.20 -6.42 16.43
CA LYS A 5 1.22 -7.12 15.60
C LYS A 5 -0.21 -6.61 15.80
N ARG A 6 -0.60 -6.32 17.04
CA ARG A 6 -1.93 -5.76 17.33
C ARG A 6 -2.11 -4.39 16.69
N VAL A 7 -1.09 -3.54 16.75
CA VAL A 7 -1.12 -2.21 16.10
C VAL A 7 -1.28 -2.34 14.59
N VAL A 8 -0.52 -3.25 13.95
CA VAL A 8 -0.61 -3.51 12.51
C VAL A 8 -2.01 -3.97 12.10
N ILE A 9 -2.57 -4.91 12.84
CA ILE A 9 -3.92 -5.42 12.60
C ILE A 9 -4.96 -4.30 12.73
N LEU A 10 -4.87 -3.50 13.78
CA LEU A 10 -5.80 -2.40 14.03
C LEU A 10 -5.74 -1.36 12.91
N ILE A 11 -4.52 -0.99 12.48
CA ILE A 11 -4.33 -0.06 11.36
C ILE A 11 -4.87 -0.65 10.06
N GLY A 12 -4.64 -1.94 9.79
CA GLY A 12 -5.18 -2.64 8.62
C GLY A 12 -6.72 -2.61 8.59
N ILE A 13 -7.36 -2.87 9.73
CA ILE A 13 -8.83 -2.81 9.87
C ILE A 13 -9.33 -1.40 9.60
N LEU A 14 -8.78 -0.39 10.27
CA LEU A 14 -9.20 1.00 10.09
C LEU A 14 -9.02 1.46 8.64
N SER A 15 -7.88 1.16 8.03
CA SER A 15 -7.61 1.50 6.64
C SER A 15 -8.60 0.82 5.68
N GLY A 16 -8.90 -0.46 5.90
CA GLY A 16 -9.86 -1.23 5.09
C GLY A 16 -11.26 -0.66 5.16
N ILE A 17 -11.74 -0.30 6.36
CA ILE A 17 -13.04 0.34 6.55
C ILE A 17 -13.07 1.70 5.86
N CYS A 18 -12.06 2.56 6.07
CA CYS A 18 -12.01 3.89 5.47
C CYS A 18 -12.03 3.82 3.93
N ILE A 19 -11.26 2.91 3.33
CA ILE A 19 -11.24 2.73 1.88
C ILE A 19 -12.58 2.20 1.37
N SER A 20 -13.17 1.21 2.03
CA SER A 20 -14.48 0.68 1.64
C SER A 20 -15.57 1.75 1.68
N LEU A 21 -15.62 2.55 2.75
CA LEU A 21 -16.64 3.60 2.91
C LEU A 21 -16.43 4.79 1.97
N GLY A 22 -15.19 5.18 1.73
CA GLY A 22 -14.86 6.40 0.99
C GLY A 22 -14.78 6.22 -0.53
N PHE A 23 -14.30 5.08 -0.99
CA PHE A 23 -13.87 4.93 -2.38
C PHE A 23 -14.56 3.83 -3.17
N ILE A 24 -15.18 2.86 -2.53
CA ILE A 24 -15.91 1.81 -3.24
C ILE A 24 -17.33 2.32 -3.52
N ARG A 25 -17.63 2.51 -4.80
CA ARG A 25 -18.94 2.96 -5.30
C ARG A 25 -19.36 2.07 -6.46
N PRO A 26 -20.20 1.07 -6.23
CA PRO A 26 -20.73 0.23 -7.29
C PRO A 26 -21.75 0.99 -8.14
N PHE A 27 -21.87 0.58 -9.38
CA PHE A 27 -23.01 0.93 -10.24
C PHE A 27 -24.21 0.10 -9.77
N ASP A 28 -25.36 0.71 -9.55
CA ASP A 28 -26.63 0.06 -9.18
C ASP A 28 -26.59 -0.85 -7.93
N GLY A 29 -25.65 -0.63 -7.00
CA GLY A 29 -25.60 -1.39 -5.74
C GLY A 29 -25.03 -2.82 -5.87
N VAL A 30 -24.65 -3.25 -7.07
CA VAL A 30 -24.02 -4.54 -7.35
C VAL A 30 -22.58 -4.32 -7.79
N ILE A 31 -21.64 -5.09 -7.25
CA ILE A 31 -20.22 -5.02 -7.61
C ILE A 31 -19.66 -6.42 -7.85
N THR A 32 -18.89 -6.61 -8.90
CA THR A 32 -18.11 -7.84 -9.08
C THR A 32 -16.82 -7.78 -8.28
N LEU A 33 -16.29 -8.93 -7.84
CA LEU A 33 -15.03 -8.98 -7.12
C LEU A 33 -13.87 -8.38 -7.93
N SER A 34 -13.87 -8.58 -9.25
CA SER A 34 -12.88 -7.99 -10.16
C SER A 34 -12.96 -6.46 -10.18
N GLU A 35 -14.15 -5.90 -10.23
CA GLU A 35 -14.38 -4.47 -10.20
C GLU A 35 -13.96 -3.85 -8.86
N LEU A 36 -14.24 -4.55 -7.76
CA LEU A 36 -13.78 -4.15 -6.44
C LEU A 36 -12.26 -4.02 -6.40
N VAL A 37 -11.52 -5.00 -6.92
CA VAL A 37 -10.05 -4.95 -7.00
C VAL A 37 -9.58 -3.83 -7.91
N LEU A 38 -10.22 -3.61 -9.05
CA LEU A 38 -9.90 -2.49 -9.93
C LEU A 38 -10.15 -1.13 -9.28
N GLN A 39 -11.23 -1.00 -8.51
CA GLN A 39 -11.50 0.23 -7.75
C GLN A 39 -10.47 0.45 -6.63
N LEU A 40 -9.99 -0.61 -5.98
CA LEU A 40 -8.87 -0.55 -5.03
C LEU A 40 -7.57 -0.07 -5.70
N SER A 41 -7.31 -0.53 -6.92
CA SER A 41 -6.14 -0.11 -7.72
C SER A 41 -6.26 1.32 -8.29
N GLY A 42 -7.38 2.00 -8.08
CA GLY A 42 -7.61 3.36 -8.56
C GLY A 42 -8.24 3.46 -9.95
N SER A 43 -8.51 2.34 -10.60
CA SER A 43 -9.24 2.33 -11.89
C SER A 43 -10.73 2.49 -11.64
N ARG A 44 -11.29 3.65 -11.99
CA ARG A 44 -12.75 3.78 -12.18
C ARG A 44 -13.07 3.44 -13.61
N GLY A 45 -14.08 2.59 -13.84
CA GLY A 45 -14.54 2.21 -15.18
C GLY A 45 -15.02 3.38 -16.06
N GLU A 46 -15.48 4.45 -15.44
CA GLU A 46 -15.83 5.72 -16.10
C GLU A 46 -14.89 6.82 -15.60
N LEU A 47 -13.81 7.06 -16.35
CA LEU A 47 -13.05 8.29 -16.19
C LEU A 47 -13.79 9.39 -16.96
N SER A 48 -14.33 10.36 -16.22
CA SER A 48 -14.63 11.65 -16.82
C SER A 48 -13.33 12.17 -17.45
N MET A 49 -13.40 12.69 -18.69
CA MET A 49 -12.25 13.19 -19.44
C MET A 49 -11.61 14.45 -18.82
N SER A 50 -12.10 14.91 -17.67
CA SER A 50 -11.58 16.06 -16.97
C SER A 50 -10.55 15.61 -15.95
N CYS A 51 -9.30 16.02 -16.13
CA CYS A 51 -8.25 15.90 -15.11
C CYS A 51 -8.61 16.85 -13.96
N ASN A 52 -9.56 16.44 -13.12
CA ASN A 52 -10.01 17.24 -12.00
C ASN A 52 -9.09 17.02 -10.80
N LEU A 53 -8.71 18.11 -10.16
CA LEU A 53 -7.95 18.10 -8.89
C LEU A 53 -8.57 17.17 -7.85
N VAL A 54 -9.90 17.04 -7.85
CA VAL A 54 -10.65 16.12 -6.99
C VAL A 54 -10.30 14.65 -7.23
N GLU A 55 -10.08 14.24 -8.50
CA GLU A 55 -9.69 12.87 -8.83
C GLU A 55 -8.26 12.57 -8.38
N LEU A 56 -7.35 13.54 -8.55
CA LEU A 56 -5.98 13.43 -8.06
C LEU A 56 -5.94 13.29 -6.54
N ILE A 57 -6.67 14.13 -5.83
CA ILE A 57 -6.81 14.03 -4.36
C ILE A 57 -7.42 12.68 -3.98
N GLY A 58 -8.47 12.23 -4.65
CA GLY A 58 -9.09 10.92 -4.42
C GLY A 58 -8.10 9.77 -4.62
N PHE A 59 -7.21 9.86 -5.61
CA PHE A 59 -6.17 8.88 -5.84
C PHE A 59 -5.11 8.89 -4.73
N MET A 60 -4.66 10.07 -4.30
CA MET A 60 -3.74 10.23 -3.18
C MET A 60 -4.30 9.64 -1.88
N LEU A 61 -5.57 9.87 -1.61
CA LEU A 61 -6.24 9.32 -0.42
C LEU A 61 -6.36 7.79 -0.45
N ARG A 62 -6.48 7.16 -1.62
CA ARG A 62 -6.45 5.70 -1.75
C ARG A 62 -5.08 5.10 -1.42
N MET A 63 -4.01 5.85 -1.61
CA MET A 63 -2.65 5.43 -1.24
C MET A 63 -2.34 5.61 0.25
N MET A 64 -3.29 6.14 1.05
CA MET A 64 -3.14 6.30 2.51
C MET A 64 -2.66 5.04 3.24
N PRO A 65 -3.12 3.81 2.94
CA PRO A 65 -2.59 2.60 3.56
C PRO A 65 -1.08 2.45 3.39
N ASN A 66 -0.54 2.76 2.19
CA ASN A 66 0.89 2.72 1.92
C ASN A 66 1.65 3.74 2.75
N TYR A 67 1.12 4.96 2.85
CA TYR A 67 1.74 6.03 3.64
C TYR A 67 1.83 5.65 5.12
N ILE A 68 0.78 5.06 5.65
CA ILE A 68 0.74 4.58 7.04
C ILE A 68 1.78 3.46 7.24
N MET A 69 1.90 2.52 6.29
CA MET A 69 2.91 1.47 6.34
C MET A 69 4.34 2.01 6.34
N ILE A 70 4.63 2.98 5.49
CA ILE A 70 5.94 3.64 5.44
C ILE A 70 6.21 4.36 6.77
N LEU A 71 5.22 5.03 7.34
CA LEU A 71 5.36 5.76 8.60
C LEU A 71 5.64 4.82 9.77
N VAL A 72 4.95 3.68 9.84
CA VAL A 72 5.08 2.72 10.95
C VAL A 72 6.39 1.94 10.86
N PHE A 73 6.80 1.52 9.66
CA PHE A 73 7.94 0.62 9.47
C PHE A 73 9.17 1.25 8.83
N GLY A 74 9.04 2.47 8.27
CA GLY A 74 10.13 3.15 7.57
C GLY A 74 11.36 3.44 8.41
N ASN A 75 11.21 3.49 9.74
CA ASN A 75 12.32 3.75 10.66
C ASN A 75 12.77 2.52 11.46
N LYS A 76 12.16 1.35 11.22
CA LYS A 76 12.41 0.18 12.07
C LYS A 76 13.86 -0.29 11.97
N LEU A 77 14.37 -0.47 10.77
CA LEU A 77 15.76 -0.88 10.54
C LEU A 77 16.74 0.25 10.89
N TYR A 78 16.41 1.48 10.53
CA TYR A 78 17.20 2.66 10.86
C TYR A 78 17.42 2.78 12.39
N GLY A 79 16.38 2.61 13.20
CA GLY A 79 16.50 2.60 14.65
C GLY A 79 17.47 1.54 15.16
N HIS A 80 17.46 0.35 14.59
CA HIS A 80 18.42 -0.71 14.93
C HIS A 80 19.84 -0.39 14.50
N PHE A 81 20.03 0.26 13.35
CA PHE A 81 21.37 0.63 12.87
C PHE A 81 21.97 1.84 13.61
N CYS A 82 21.19 2.85 13.92
CA CYS A 82 21.69 4.08 14.51
C CYS A 82 21.72 4.07 16.04
N THR A 83 20.74 3.45 16.70
CA THR A 83 20.66 3.45 18.18
C THR A 83 21.35 2.24 18.83
N ALA A 84 21.32 1.09 18.16
CA ALA A 84 21.84 -0.17 18.72
C ALA A 84 23.11 -0.68 18.02
N SER A 85 23.63 0.03 17.00
CA SER A 85 24.66 -0.48 16.09
C SER A 85 25.91 -0.97 16.80
N ILE A 86 26.46 -0.22 17.78
CA ILE A 86 27.67 -0.59 18.49
C ILE A 86 27.45 -1.83 19.36
N TYR A 87 26.31 -1.93 20.06
CA TYR A 87 26.00 -3.04 20.95
C TYR A 87 25.53 -4.30 20.20
N VAL A 88 24.75 -4.15 19.13
CA VAL A 88 24.25 -5.28 18.33
C VAL A 88 25.38 -5.89 17.50
N PHE A 89 26.21 -5.07 16.86
CA PHE A 89 27.28 -5.56 15.99
C PHE A 89 28.48 -6.12 16.77
N SER A 90 28.70 -5.72 18.01
CA SER A 90 29.74 -6.32 18.87
C SER A 90 29.34 -7.70 19.40
N ARG A 91 28.04 -7.98 19.53
CA ARG A 91 27.51 -9.23 20.10
C ARG A 91 27.03 -10.25 19.06
N CYS A 92 26.77 -9.82 17.82
CA CYS A 92 26.29 -10.70 16.75
C CYS A 92 27.44 -11.15 15.85
N PRO A 93 27.91 -12.41 15.97
CA PRO A 93 29.02 -12.92 15.13
C PRO A 93 28.62 -13.06 13.65
N ASN A 94 27.33 -13.16 13.35
CA ASN A 94 26.83 -13.31 11.98
C ASN A 94 25.81 -12.24 11.61
N ARG A 95 26.32 -11.10 11.09
CA ARG A 95 25.52 -9.93 10.68
C ARG A 95 24.48 -10.25 9.61
N MET A 96 24.81 -11.13 8.67
CA MET A 96 23.90 -11.53 7.59
C MET A 96 22.69 -12.29 8.11
N LYS A 97 22.87 -13.21 9.07
CA LYS A 97 21.75 -13.93 9.69
C LYS A 97 20.82 -12.98 10.46
N TRP A 98 21.40 -12.03 11.16
CA TRP A 98 20.61 -11.02 11.88
C TRP A 98 19.78 -10.18 10.91
N TYR A 99 20.44 -9.63 9.86
CA TYR A 99 19.76 -8.84 8.83
C TYR A 99 18.65 -9.62 8.14
N GLY A 100 18.90 -10.86 7.74
CA GLY A 100 17.90 -11.75 7.14
C GLY A 100 16.69 -11.97 8.04
N LYS A 101 16.91 -12.12 9.37
CA LYS A 101 15.82 -12.24 10.34
C LYS A 101 14.97 -10.97 10.43
N GLU A 102 15.59 -9.79 10.45
CA GLU A 102 14.87 -8.51 10.48
C GLU A 102 14.08 -8.27 9.17
N MET A 103 14.66 -8.62 8.01
CA MET A 103 13.96 -8.56 6.72
C MET A 103 12.74 -9.48 6.69
N LEU A 104 12.90 -10.72 7.15
CA LEU A 104 11.82 -11.69 7.17
C LEU A 104 10.70 -11.27 8.12
N GLN A 105 11.06 -10.63 9.24
CA GLN A 105 10.10 -10.07 10.17
C GLN A 105 9.34 -8.89 9.56
N LEU A 106 10.02 -8.04 8.80
CA LEU A 106 9.42 -6.90 8.09
C LEU A 106 8.40 -7.39 7.03
N ILE A 107 8.80 -8.37 6.21
CA ILE A 107 7.91 -9.01 5.23
C ILE A 107 6.67 -9.58 5.93
N ASN A 108 6.85 -10.29 7.04
CA ASN A 108 5.73 -10.87 7.78
C ASN A 108 4.74 -9.80 8.29
N PHE A 109 5.22 -8.66 8.77
CA PHE A 109 4.35 -7.55 9.18
C PHE A 109 3.58 -6.95 7.99
N ILE A 110 4.24 -6.78 6.85
CA ILE A 110 3.62 -6.27 5.62
C ILE A 110 2.55 -7.26 5.13
N CYS A 111 2.85 -8.57 5.12
CA CYS A 111 1.87 -9.60 4.78
C CYS A 111 0.64 -9.57 5.70
N ILE A 112 0.83 -9.48 7.01
CA ILE A 112 -0.27 -9.42 7.97
C ILE A 112 -1.14 -8.18 7.71
N PHE A 113 -0.51 -7.03 7.51
CA PHE A 113 -1.23 -5.80 7.21
C PHE A 113 -2.07 -5.94 5.95
N GLU A 114 -1.46 -6.41 4.86
CA GLU A 114 -2.10 -6.52 3.55
C GLU A 114 -3.29 -7.49 3.59
N LEU A 115 -3.11 -8.67 4.22
CA LEU A 115 -4.19 -9.63 4.38
C LEU A 115 -5.35 -9.06 5.20
N VAL A 116 -5.05 -8.37 6.30
CA VAL A 116 -6.08 -7.74 7.13
C VAL A 116 -6.76 -6.60 6.37
N PHE A 117 -6.02 -5.76 5.68
CA PHE A 117 -6.55 -4.66 4.89
C PHE A 117 -7.49 -5.14 3.79
N LEU A 118 -7.07 -6.12 2.97
CA LEU A 118 -7.90 -6.66 1.88
C LEU A 118 -9.12 -7.41 2.41
N SER A 119 -8.97 -8.23 3.46
CA SER A 119 -10.11 -8.95 4.05
C SER A 119 -11.13 -8.00 4.67
N THR A 120 -10.71 -6.98 5.39
CA THR A 120 -11.62 -5.98 5.96
C THR A 120 -12.31 -5.15 4.89
N THR A 121 -11.60 -4.77 3.83
CA THR A 121 -12.20 -4.06 2.70
C THR A 121 -13.23 -4.93 1.98
N ALA A 122 -12.92 -6.20 1.75
CA ALA A 122 -13.86 -7.15 1.13
C ALA A 122 -15.10 -7.37 2.01
N ILE A 123 -14.92 -7.62 3.31
CA ILE A 123 -16.03 -7.83 4.26
C ILE A 123 -16.92 -6.57 4.34
N ALA A 124 -16.32 -5.39 4.47
CA ALA A 124 -17.07 -4.14 4.53
C ALA A 124 -17.85 -3.87 3.22
N SER A 125 -17.29 -4.26 2.07
CA SER A 125 -17.96 -4.16 0.78
C SER A 125 -19.12 -5.14 0.63
N VAL A 126 -18.95 -6.39 1.10
CA VAL A 126 -20.04 -7.40 1.11
C VAL A 126 -21.18 -6.99 2.03
N LEU A 127 -20.90 -6.37 3.17
CA LEU A 127 -21.94 -5.89 4.09
C LEU A 127 -22.75 -4.72 3.52
N ARG A 128 -22.18 -3.97 2.59
CA ARG A 128 -22.79 -2.75 2.04
C ARG A 128 -23.45 -2.97 0.68
N TYR A 129 -22.92 -3.91 -0.12
CA TYR A 129 -23.29 -4.11 -1.51
C TYR A 129 -23.48 -5.60 -1.83
N GLN A 130 -24.21 -5.88 -2.90
CA GLN A 130 -24.27 -7.24 -3.43
C GLN A 130 -22.99 -7.52 -4.22
N VAL A 131 -22.11 -8.36 -3.66
CA VAL A 131 -20.84 -8.73 -4.30
C VAL A 131 -20.99 -10.04 -5.05
N ILE A 132 -20.73 -10.03 -6.36
CA ILE A 132 -20.71 -11.22 -7.20
C ILE A 132 -19.28 -11.77 -7.20
N PHE A 133 -19.12 -13.00 -6.68
CA PHE A 133 -17.85 -13.69 -6.65
C PHE A 133 -17.59 -14.42 -7.97
N SER A 134 -16.39 -14.24 -8.53
CA SER A 134 -15.93 -14.94 -9.73
C SER A 134 -14.53 -15.50 -9.50
N VAL A 135 -14.22 -16.62 -10.14
CA VAL A 135 -12.87 -17.22 -10.06
C VAL A 135 -11.81 -16.25 -10.56
N GLY A 136 -12.08 -15.54 -11.66
CA GLY A 136 -11.19 -14.50 -12.18
C GLY A 136 -10.96 -13.35 -11.18
N GLY A 137 -12.00 -12.98 -10.41
CA GLY A 137 -11.91 -11.98 -9.36
C GLY A 137 -10.96 -12.40 -8.22
N PHE A 138 -10.99 -13.67 -7.81
CA PHE A 138 -10.06 -14.17 -6.79
C PHE A 138 -8.61 -14.21 -7.26
N ILE A 139 -8.38 -14.60 -8.53
CA ILE A 139 -7.03 -14.56 -9.13
C ILE A 139 -6.52 -13.12 -9.17
N LEU A 140 -7.36 -12.17 -9.62
CA LEU A 140 -7.01 -10.76 -9.67
C LEU A 140 -6.72 -10.19 -8.28
N LEU A 141 -7.50 -10.56 -7.26
CA LEU A 141 -7.27 -10.18 -5.87
C LEU A 141 -5.91 -10.70 -5.36
N GLY A 142 -5.58 -11.95 -5.65
CA GLY A 142 -4.29 -12.55 -5.29
C GLY A 142 -3.11 -11.84 -5.97
N CYS A 143 -3.21 -11.56 -7.27
CA CYS A 143 -2.19 -10.79 -8.00
C CYS A 143 -2.04 -9.37 -7.42
N HIS A 144 -3.15 -8.69 -7.13
CA HIS A 144 -3.14 -7.37 -6.52
C HIS A 144 -2.45 -7.39 -5.15
N ALA A 145 -2.79 -8.36 -4.30
CA ALA A 145 -2.16 -8.54 -2.99
C ALA A 145 -0.64 -8.70 -3.09
N LEU A 146 -0.17 -9.55 -4.01
CA LEU A 146 1.27 -9.76 -4.23
C LEU A 146 1.98 -8.51 -4.71
N ILE A 147 1.43 -7.82 -5.71
CA ILE A 147 2.01 -6.57 -6.24
C ILE A 147 2.07 -5.51 -5.14
N PHE A 148 1.01 -5.35 -4.38
CA PHE A 148 0.91 -4.35 -3.34
C PHE A 148 1.84 -4.64 -2.16
N MET A 149 1.99 -5.92 -1.79
CA MET A 149 2.95 -6.37 -0.79
C MET A 149 4.40 -6.08 -1.21
N LEU A 150 4.77 -6.40 -2.45
CA LEU A 150 6.10 -6.12 -3.00
C LEU A 150 6.36 -4.61 -3.07
N TRP A 151 5.39 -3.84 -3.48
CA TRP A 151 5.46 -2.39 -3.54
C TRP A 151 5.71 -1.79 -2.16
N ASN A 152 4.89 -2.14 -1.16
CA ASN A 152 5.05 -1.69 0.22
C ASN A 152 6.40 -2.09 0.81
N PHE A 153 6.84 -3.33 0.56
CA PHE A 153 8.14 -3.80 1.01
C PHE A 153 9.28 -2.97 0.42
N THR A 154 9.22 -2.70 -0.88
CA THR A 154 10.24 -1.89 -1.59
C THR A 154 10.29 -0.47 -1.03
N LEU A 155 9.13 0.18 -0.81
CA LEU A 155 9.07 1.53 -0.26
C LEU A 155 9.63 1.60 1.16
N VAL A 156 9.22 0.67 2.03
CA VAL A 156 9.72 0.62 3.42
C VAL A 156 11.23 0.36 3.44
N LEU A 157 11.73 -0.53 2.58
CA LEU A 157 13.16 -0.79 2.45
C LEU A 157 13.91 0.45 1.97
N LEU A 158 13.38 1.14 0.98
CA LEU A 158 13.98 2.37 0.42
C LEU A 158 14.08 3.46 1.48
N VAL A 159 13.03 3.68 2.28
CA VAL A 159 13.09 4.65 3.39
C VAL A 159 14.17 4.28 4.38
N ASN A 160 14.25 3.01 4.79
CA ASN A 160 15.26 2.56 5.74
C ASN A 160 16.70 2.72 5.21
N LEU A 161 16.93 2.42 3.92
CA LEU A 161 18.25 2.60 3.29
C LEU A 161 18.64 4.07 3.16
N LEU A 162 17.71 4.91 2.73
CA LEU A 162 17.95 6.36 2.63
C LEU A 162 18.13 6.99 3.99
N ALA A 163 17.40 6.55 5.01
CA ALA A 163 17.50 7.07 6.37
C ALA A 163 18.91 6.95 6.96
N ILE A 164 19.65 5.91 6.58
CA ILE A 164 21.05 5.74 7.02
C ILE A 164 21.95 6.87 6.49
N ASN A 165 21.67 7.38 5.28
CA ASN A 165 22.51 8.39 4.62
C ASN A 165 22.09 9.83 4.93
N ILE A 166 20.79 10.10 4.91
CA ILE A 166 20.25 11.48 4.98
C ILE A 166 19.38 11.75 6.21
N GLY A 167 19.25 10.74 7.10
CA GLY A 167 18.38 10.83 8.27
C GLY A 167 16.92 10.42 7.97
N SER A 168 16.22 9.99 9.03
CA SER A 168 14.90 9.35 8.88
C SER A 168 13.81 10.29 8.35
N SER A 169 13.79 11.54 8.81
CA SER A 169 12.79 12.53 8.40
C SER A 169 12.93 12.91 6.92
N ALA A 170 14.17 13.17 6.47
CA ALA A 170 14.45 13.51 5.08
C ALA A 170 14.18 12.33 4.14
N ALA A 171 14.55 11.11 4.53
CA ALA A 171 14.29 9.90 3.77
C ALA A 171 12.79 9.64 3.59
N PHE A 172 12.02 9.76 4.66
CA PHE A 172 10.57 9.64 4.63
C PHE A 172 9.95 10.64 3.66
N THR A 173 10.29 11.94 3.81
CA THR A 173 9.76 13.00 2.96
C THR A 173 10.10 12.77 1.49
N LEU A 174 11.35 12.38 1.20
CA LEU A 174 11.81 12.13 -0.17
C LEU A 174 11.05 10.96 -0.82
N VAL A 175 10.89 9.84 -0.11
CA VAL A 175 10.16 8.68 -0.64
C VAL A 175 8.68 9.01 -0.83
N MET A 176 8.08 9.79 0.07
CA MET A 176 6.69 10.25 -0.07
C MET A 176 6.51 11.14 -1.30
N VAL A 177 7.42 12.10 -1.53
CA VAL A 177 7.39 12.95 -2.72
C VAL A 177 7.56 12.13 -3.99
N VAL A 178 8.53 11.21 -4.04
CA VAL A 178 8.73 10.31 -5.19
C VAL A 178 7.49 9.46 -5.44
N GLN A 179 6.90 8.89 -4.42
CA GLN A 179 5.67 8.10 -4.57
C GLN A 179 4.54 8.96 -5.13
N MET A 180 4.32 10.16 -4.59
CA MET A 180 3.28 11.07 -5.07
C MET A 180 3.50 11.48 -6.52
N THR A 181 4.73 11.81 -6.91
CA THR A 181 5.05 12.20 -8.29
C THR A 181 4.89 11.04 -9.27
N CYS A 182 5.33 9.83 -8.91
CA CYS A 182 5.14 8.63 -9.73
C CYS A 182 3.64 8.32 -9.94
N THR A 183 2.85 8.41 -8.87
CA THR A 183 1.40 8.14 -8.95
C THR A 183 0.67 9.21 -9.77
N ALA A 184 1.04 10.47 -9.64
CA ALA A 184 0.50 11.56 -10.47
C ALA A 184 0.88 11.37 -11.95
N ALA A 185 2.14 11.02 -12.25
CA ALA A 185 2.60 10.77 -13.61
C ALA A 185 1.85 9.59 -14.26
N LEU A 186 1.67 8.48 -13.56
CA LEU A 186 0.90 7.34 -14.05
C LEU A 186 -0.57 7.70 -14.33
N SER A 187 -1.17 8.53 -13.49
CA SER A 187 -2.53 9.03 -13.70
C SER A 187 -2.63 9.85 -14.99
N ILE A 188 -1.67 10.75 -15.23
CA ILE A 188 -1.61 11.58 -16.45
C ILE A 188 -1.39 10.72 -17.70
N ILE A 189 -0.47 9.74 -17.65
CA ILE A 189 -0.21 8.82 -18.77
C ILE A 189 -1.47 8.04 -19.13
N ASN A 190 -2.20 7.50 -18.14
CA ASN A 190 -3.46 6.79 -18.37
C ASN A 190 -4.52 7.67 -19.07
N ILE A 191 -4.58 8.96 -18.72
CA ILE A 191 -5.50 9.90 -19.36
C ILE A 191 -5.10 10.11 -20.82
N LEU A 192 -3.81 10.36 -21.09
CA LEU A 192 -3.30 10.58 -22.45
C LEU A 192 -3.50 9.36 -23.35
N THR A 193 -3.23 8.15 -22.86
CA THR A 193 -3.44 6.89 -23.60
C THR A 193 -4.90 6.70 -24.00
N LYS A 194 -5.84 7.02 -23.09
CA LYS A 194 -7.27 6.94 -23.39
C LYS A 194 -7.75 7.98 -24.38
N MET A 195 -7.15 9.17 -24.40
CA MET A 195 -7.46 10.20 -25.43
C MET A 195 -7.02 9.74 -26.82
N GLN A 196 -5.85 9.09 -26.96
CA GLN A 196 -5.39 8.55 -28.24
C GLN A 196 -6.31 7.47 -28.81
N ILE A 197 -6.70 6.49 -27.98
CA ILE A 197 -7.59 5.37 -28.40
C ILE A 197 -8.97 5.88 -28.89
N LYS A 198 -9.38 7.08 -28.51
CA LYS A 198 -10.69 7.63 -28.87
C LYS A 198 -10.63 8.49 -30.16
N GLN A 199 -9.43 8.79 -30.66
CA GLN A 199 -9.22 9.51 -31.93
C GLN A 199 -9.01 8.58 -33.13
N ASP A 200 -8.68 7.30 -32.87
CA ASP A 200 -8.62 6.21 -33.83
C ASP A 200 -9.99 5.47 -33.88
#